data_2ba6ac6dfd641cf71e14ce7ce680c2f4
#
_entry.id   2ba6ac6dfd641cf71e14ce7ce680c2f4
#
_cell.length_a   1.000
_cell.length_b   1.000
_cell.length_c   1.000
_cell.angle_alpha   90.00
_cell.angle_beta   90.00
_cell.angle_gamma   90.00
#
_symmetry.space_group_name_H-M   'P 1'
#
loop_
_entity.id
_entity.type
_entity.pdbx_description
1 polymer ?
#
loop_
_entity_poly.entity_id
_entity_poly.type
_entity_poly.pdbx_seq_one_letter_code
_entity_poly.pdbx_strand_id
1 'polypeptide(L)'
;VTRAASSAASVALFPARPEDALEAAFEICRRLRDFNDRREEAGEYPVRIGIGIHTGQIMLGTIGENQRMDTTVIGDTVNLSSRIEGLTKAFGVTVLVSEDTVDRMGTRDRFRHMGRVRVVGREEGVDVYEALDAPATSTLETDPKVRWVNREAFEMGVQQFAAGRMDDAYRVFKKLYHDEPTDRAVIAYLKRIIYYRKKGLPDPWDGIFRVASK
;
A
#
# COMPACT_ATOMS: atom_id res chain seq x y z
N VAL A 1 -20.73 3.95 -21.50
CA VAL A 1 -20.11 2.63 -21.35
C VAL A 1 -19.91 2.40 -19.87
N THR A 2 -20.77 1.57 -19.28
CA THR A 2 -20.77 1.25 -17.84
C THR A 2 -19.56 0.35 -17.55
N ARG A 3 -18.58 0.84 -16.82
CA ARG A 3 -17.46 0.04 -16.32
C ARG A 3 -17.97 -0.89 -15.23
N ALA A 4 -18.11 -2.18 -15.53
CA ALA A 4 -18.19 -3.21 -14.50
C ALA A 4 -16.76 -3.42 -13.95
N ALA A 5 -16.49 -2.88 -12.76
CA ALA A 5 -15.29 -3.24 -12.01
C ALA A 5 -15.59 -4.56 -11.28
N SER A 6 -15.15 -5.69 -11.83
CA SER A 6 -15.07 -6.91 -11.04
C SER A 6 -13.80 -6.82 -10.19
N SER A 7 -13.94 -6.72 -8.87
CA SER A 7 -12.82 -6.91 -7.96
C SER A 7 -12.74 -8.41 -7.63
N ALA A 8 -11.77 -9.11 -8.22
CA ALA A 8 -11.39 -10.43 -7.75
C ALA A 8 -10.30 -10.26 -6.68
N ALA A 9 -10.51 -10.83 -5.50
CA ALA A 9 -9.51 -10.89 -4.45
C ALA A 9 -8.99 -12.33 -4.36
N SER A 10 -7.67 -12.47 -4.28
CA SER A 10 -7.00 -13.76 -4.06
C SER A 10 -6.12 -13.67 -2.83
N VAL A 11 -6.03 -14.74 -2.06
CA VAL A 11 -5.15 -14.86 -0.89
C VAL A 11 -4.15 -15.98 -1.17
N ALA A 12 -2.86 -15.68 -0.93
CA ALA A 12 -1.79 -16.68 -0.98
C ALA A 12 -1.09 -16.72 0.38
N LEU A 13 -0.67 -17.91 0.79
CA LEU A 13 0.00 -18.15 2.05
C LEU A 13 1.44 -18.59 1.81
N PHE A 14 2.36 -17.97 2.53
CA PHE A 14 3.81 -18.24 2.47
C PHE A 14 4.29 -18.63 3.88
N PRO A 15 4.27 -19.92 4.23
CA PRO A 15 4.50 -20.34 5.60
C PRO A 15 5.98 -20.34 6.03
N ALA A 16 6.92 -20.28 5.08
CA ALA A 16 8.33 -20.41 5.38
C ALA A 16 8.98 -19.05 5.73
N ARG A 17 9.00 -18.11 4.80
CA ARG A 17 9.69 -16.84 4.95
C ARG A 17 8.85 -15.69 4.38
N PRO A 18 8.87 -14.51 5.00
CA PRO A 18 8.14 -13.34 4.48
C PRO A 18 8.70 -12.86 3.14
N GLU A 19 9.99 -13.08 2.87
CA GLU A 19 10.63 -12.74 1.59
C GLU A 19 10.00 -13.48 0.42
N ASP A 20 9.55 -14.72 0.62
CA ASP A 20 8.92 -15.53 -0.44
C ASP A 20 7.63 -14.85 -0.94
N ALA A 21 6.87 -14.21 -0.03
CA ALA A 21 5.69 -13.42 -0.40
C ALA A 21 6.07 -12.17 -1.19
N LEU A 22 7.16 -11.49 -0.82
CA LEU A 22 7.64 -10.31 -1.50
C LEU A 22 8.16 -10.63 -2.91
N GLU A 23 8.92 -11.73 -3.04
CA GLU A 23 9.43 -12.19 -4.33
C GLU A 23 8.30 -12.60 -5.28
N ALA A 24 7.28 -13.29 -4.76
CA ALA A 24 6.08 -13.63 -5.52
C ALA A 24 5.34 -12.36 -5.98
N ALA A 25 5.22 -11.35 -5.11
CA ALA A 25 4.63 -10.06 -5.47
C ALA A 25 5.40 -9.38 -6.60
N PHE A 26 6.74 -9.39 -6.55
CA PHE A 26 7.56 -8.80 -7.60
C PHE A 26 7.46 -9.56 -8.93
N GLU A 27 7.35 -10.88 -8.88
CA GLU A 27 7.12 -11.69 -10.09
C GLU A 27 5.76 -11.39 -10.71
N ILE A 28 4.72 -11.23 -9.90
CA ILE A 28 3.40 -10.79 -10.36
C ILE A 28 3.50 -9.42 -11.03
N CYS A 29 4.23 -8.45 -10.42
CA CYS A 29 4.42 -7.12 -11.01
C CYS A 29 5.13 -7.21 -12.37
N ARG A 30 6.20 -8.03 -12.51
CA ARG A 30 6.91 -8.23 -13.79
C ARG A 30 5.97 -8.76 -14.87
N ARG A 31 5.23 -9.84 -14.56
CA ARG A 31 4.28 -10.45 -15.52
C ARG A 31 3.14 -9.50 -15.88
N LEU A 32 2.68 -8.72 -14.92
CA LEU A 32 1.65 -7.71 -15.17
C LEU A 32 2.19 -6.58 -16.06
N ARG A 33 3.47 -6.21 -15.92
CA ARG A 33 4.12 -5.24 -16.79
C ARG A 33 4.11 -5.74 -18.24
N ASP A 34 4.60 -6.96 -18.49
CA ASP A 34 4.62 -7.55 -19.83
C ASP A 34 3.21 -7.67 -20.43
N PHE A 35 2.21 -7.92 -19.60
CA PHE A 35 0.81 -7.97 -20.02
C PHE A 35 0.29 -6.57 -20.38
N ASN A 36 0.59 -5.57 -19.58
CA ASN A 36 0.15 -4.19 -19.79
C ASN A 36 0.83 -3.55 -20.99
N ASP A 37 2.11 -3.85 -21.24
CA ASP A 37 2.83 -3.34 -22.42
C ASP A 37 2.09 -3.76 -23.71
N ARG A 38 1.67 -5.05 -23.81
CA ARG A 38 0.87 -5.52 -24.95
C ARG A 38 -0.51 -4.85 -25.04
N ARG A 39 -1.13 -4.53 -23.90
CA ARG A 39 -2.42 -3.80 -23.88
C ARG A 39 -2.25 -2.36 -24.34
N GLU A 40 -1.20 -1.68 -23.86
CA GLU A 40 -0.90 -0.30 -24.24
C GLU A 40 -0.57 -0.21 -25.73
N GLU A 41 0.18 -1.17 -26.31
CA GLU A 41 0.42 -1.30 -27.76
C GLU A 41 -0.87 -1.49 -28.55
N ALA A 42 -1.84 -2.18 -27.98
CA ALA A 42 -3.17 -2.36 -28.58
C ALA A 42 -4.12 -1.15 -28.36
N GLY A 43 -3.65 -0.08 -27.71
CA GLY A 43 -4.47 1.08 -27.36
C GLY A 43 -5.46 0.83 -26.21
N GLU A 44 -5.25 -0.21 -25.42
CA GLU A 44 -6.09 -0.55 -24.29
C GLU A 44 -5.52 0.02 -22.98
N TYR A 45 -6.40 0.25 -22.00
CA TYR A 45 -5.95 0.71 -20.68
C TYR A 45 -5.24 -0.40 -19.90
N PRO A 46 -4.14 -0.08 -19.18
CA PRO A 46 -3.43 -1.04 -18.35
C PRO A 46 -4.32 -1.54 -17.19
N VAL A 47 -4.15 -2.81 -16.86
CA VAL A 47 -4.75 -3.43 -15.66
C VAL A 47 -3.95 -3.01 -14.44
N ARG A 48 -4.64 -2.72 -13.35
CA ARG A 48 -4.02 -2.38 -12.05
C ARG A 48 -4.43 -3.39 -11.00
N ILE A 49 -3.47 -3.74 -10.17
CA ILE A 49 -3.67 -4.59 -8.99
C ILE A 49 -3.13 -3.87 -7.76
N GLY A 50 -3.59 -4.31 -6.59
CA GLY A 50 -2.98 -4.01 -5.30
C GLY A 50 -2.53 -5.31 -4.66
N ILE A 51 -1.39 -5.29 -3.97
CA ILE A 51 -0.86 -6.40 -3.21
C ILE A 51 -0.58 -5.92 -1.79
N GLY A 52 -1.27 -6.53 -0.81
CA GLY A 52 -1.04 -6.30 0.62
C GLY A 52 -0.35 -7.50 1.24
N ILE A 53 0.79 -7.31 1.91
CA ILE A 53 1.53 -8.37 2.58
C ILE A 53 1.52 -8.12 4.08
N HIS A 54 1.10 -9.11 4.83
CA HIS A 54 1.11 -9.08 6.30
C HIS A 54 1.54 -10.42 6.86
N THR A 55 2.34 -10.40 7.91
CA THR A 55 2.81 -11.58 8.62
C THR A 55 2.16 -11.66 10.00
N GLY A 56 1.53 -12.78 10.29
CA GLY A 56 0.88 -13.01 11.58
C GLY A 56 0.44 -14.47 11.72
N GLN A 57 -0.17 -14.77 12.84
CA GLN A 57 -0.73 -16.10 13.09
C GLN A 57 -2.01 -16.31 12.29
N ILE A 58 -2.17 -17.49 11.72
CA ILE A 58 -3.37 -17.93 11.01
C ILE A 58 -3.80 -19.29 11.54
N MET A 59 -5.10 -19.53 11.53
CA MET A 59 -5.65 -20.88 11.74
C MET A 59 -6.12 -21.42 10.39
N LEU A 60 -5.61 -22.60 10.04
CA LEU A 60 -6.10 -23.38 8.92
C LEU A 60 -7.12 -24.37 9.47
N GLY A 61 -8.35 -24.26 9.02
CA GLY A 61 -9.44 -25.17 9.37
C GLY A 61 -10.06 -25.77 8.14
N THR A 62 -10.51 -27.01 8.23
CA THR A 62 -11.34 -27.64 7.21
C THR A 62 -12.79 -27.49 7.67
N ILE A 63 -13.62 -26.79 6.91
CA ILE A 63 -15.06 -26.65 7.16
C ILE A 63 -15.78 -27.40 6.06
N GLY A 64 -16.64 -28.34 6.42
CA GLY A 64 -17.46 -29.03 5.45
C GLY A 64 -18.08 -30.33 5.98
N GLU A 65 -19.14 -30.80 5.34
CA GLU A 65 -19.72 -32.13 5.52
C GLU A 65 -19.04 -33.13 4.58
N ASN A 66 -19.21 -34.43 4.85
CA ASN A 66 -18.51 -35.58 4.24
C ASN A 66 -18.37 -35.58 2.68
N GLN A 67 -18.97 -34.66 1.96
CA GLN A 67 -18.89 -34.58 0.50
C GLN A 67 -18.29 -33.28 -0.05
N ARG A 68 -18.03 -32.27 0.80
CA ARG A 68 -17.38 -31.02 0.43
C ARG A 68 -16.53 -30.52 1.60
N MET A 69 -15.22 -30.65 1.48
CA MET A 69 -14.25 -30.07 2.40
C MET A 69 -13.65 -28.83 1.78
N ASP A 70 -13.96 -27.66 2.29
CA ASP A 70 -13.29 -26.41 1.92
C ASP A 70 -12.28 -26.04 3.00
N THR A 71 -11.03 -25.82 2.60
CA THR A 71 -10.00 -25.30 3.51
C THR A 71 -10.23 -23.81 3.69
N THR A 72 -10.59 -23.42 4.90
CA THR A 72 -10.81 -22.01 5.25
C THR A 72 -9.65 -21.50 6.08
N VAL A 73 -9.15 -20.33 5.69
CA VAL A 73 -8.18 -19.59 6.48
C VAL A 73 -8.92 -18.59 7.36
N ILE A 74 -8.83 -18.77 8.68
CA ILE A 74 -9.49 -17.88 9.65
C ILE A 74 -8.40 -17.15 10.43
N GLY A 75 -8.51 -15.84 10.48
CA GLY A 75 -7.64 -15.01 11.31
C GLY A 75 -7.70 -13.54 10.97
N ASP A 76 -7.41 -12.70 11.95
CA ASP A 76 -7.28 -11.25 11.77
C ASP A 76 -6.16 -10.89 10.78
N THR A 77 -5.14 -11.76 10.69
CA THR A 77 -4.01 -11.67 9.74
C THR A 77 -4.47 -11.56 8.28
N VAL A 78 -5.41 -12.40 7.85
CA VAL A 78 -5.95 -12.35 6.48
C VAL A 78 -6.75 -11.08 6.25
N ASN A 79 -7.55 -10.70 7.22
CA ASN A 79 -8.33 -9.47 7.14
C ASN A 79 -7.42 -8.24 7.07
N LEU A 80 -6.33 -8.22 7.85
CA LEU A 80 -5.39 -7.11 7.83
C LEU A 80 -4.62 -7.05 6.50
N SER A 81 -4.19 -8.18 5.97
CA SER A 81 -3.57 -8.26 4.64
C SER A 81 -4.49 -7.67 3.55
N SER A 82 -5.77 -8.05 3.54
CA SER A 82 -6.77 -7.51 2.60
C SER A 82 -7.00 -6.00 2.78
N ARG A 83 -6.98 -5.52 4.02
CA ARG A 83 -7.12 -4.07 4.30
C ARG A 83 -5.90 -3.28 3.85
N ILE A 84 -4.69 -3.84 4.00
CA ILE A 84 -3.45 -3.26 3.49
C ILE A 84 -3.47 -3.23 1.95
N GLU A 85 -3.97 -4.30 1.29
CA GLU A 85 -4.20 -4.28 -0.15
C GLU A 85 -5.08 -3.10 -0.56
N GLY A 86 -6.21 -2.90 0.12
CA GLY A 86 -7.11 -1.78 -0.16
C GLY A 86 -6.46 -0.39 -0.05
N LEU A 87 -5.42 -0.23 0.79
CA LEU A 87 -4.66 1.02 0.91
C LEU A 87 -3.79 1.31 -0.32
N THR A 88 -3.39 0.30 -1.09
CA THR A 88 -2.59 0.48 -2.31
C THR A 88 -3.28 1.45 -3.28
N LYS A 89 -4.60 1.36 -3.37
CA LYS A 89 -5.42 2.24 -4.21
C LYS A 89 -5.41 3.70 -3.72
N ALA A 90 -5.40 3.90 -2.42
CA ALA A 90 -5.40 5.23 -1.82
C ALA A 90 -4.05 5.95 -2.02
N PHE A 91 -2.96 5.22 -1.87
CA PHE A 91 -1.61 5.74 -2.08
C PHE A 91 -1.15 5.66 -3.55
N GLY A 92 -1.84 4.88 -4.39
CA GLY A 92 -1.48 4.69 -5.79
C GLY A 92 -0.17 3.92 -5.98
N VAL A 93 0.11 2.98 -5.09
CA VAL A 93 1.25 2.08 -5.09
C VAL A 93 0.78 0.64 -5.32
N THR A 94 1.66 -0.23 -5.81
CA THR A 94 1.26 -1.60 -6.14
C THR A 94 1.43 -2.56 -4.98
N VAL A 95 2.51 -2.46 -4.21
CA VAL A 95 2.83 -3.40 -3.11
C VAL A 95 2.97 -2.65 -1.80
N LEU A 96 2.13 -2.97 -0.83
CA LEU A 96 2.21 -2.51 0.55
C LEU A 96 2.47 -3.67 1.50
N VAL A 97 3.30 -3.41 2.50
CA VAL A 97 3.76 -4.38 3.49
C VAL A 97 3.51 -3.83 4.89
N SER A 98 3.07 -4.65 5.84
CA SER A 98 2.96 -4.25 7.25
C SER A 98 4.31 -4.16 7.93
N GLU A 99 4.38 -3.39 9.02
CA GLU A 99 5.57 -3.33 9.88
C GLU A 99 5.98 -4.72 10.39
N ASP A 100 5.03 -5.54 10.85
CA ASP A 100 5.31 -6.91 11.32
C ASP A 100 6.07 -7.75 10.28
N THR A 101 5.78 -7.54 9.01
CA THR A 101 6.47 -8.26 7.92
C THR A 101 7.86 -7.68 7.69
N VAL A 102 8.00 -6.36 7.66
CA VAL A 102 9.29 -5.67 7.49
C VAL A 102 10.25 -6.03 8.63
N ASP A 103 9.77 -6.04 9.87
CA ASP A 103 10.57 -6.40 11.04
C ASP A 103 11.05 -7.86 11.00
N ARG A 104 10.22 -8.79 10.50
CA ARG A 104 10.62 -10.18 10.31
C ARG A 104 11.65 -10.40 9.21
N MET A 105 11.68 -9.52 8.20
CA MET A 105 12.71 -9.52 7.16
C MET A 105 14.05 -8.98 7.67
N GLY A 106 14.06 -8.26 8.79
CA GLY A 106 15.27 -7.73 9.41
C GLY A 106 15.95 -6.61 8.61
N THR A 107 15.32 -6.06 7.59
CA THR A 107 15.83 -4.95 6.80
C THR A 107 14.72 -3.95 6.46
N ARG A 108 15.05 -2.67 6.50
CA ARG A 108 14.14 -1.58 6.14
C ARG A 108 14.59 -0.84 4.87
N ASP A 109 15.76 -1.16 4.35
CA ASP A 109 16.37 -0.41 3.25
C ASP A 109 15.56 -0.47 1.95
N ARG A 110 14.83 -1.56 1.74
CA ARG A 110 14.02 -1.81 0.54
C ARG A 110 12.60 -1.22 0.62
N PHE A 111 12.30 -0.52 1.69
CA PHE A 111 10.95 -0.06 1.98
C PHE A 111 10.91 1.45 2.22
N ARG A 112 9.83 2.10 1.79
CA ARG A 112 9.49 3.48 2.10
C ARG A 112 8.38 3.49 3.13
N HIS A 113 8.60 4.09 4.30
CA HIS A 113 7.58 4.19 5.33
C HIS A 113 6.45 5.12 4.87
N MET A 114 5.26 4.54 4.76
CA MET A 114 4.07 5.24 4.28
C MET A 114 3.26 5.87 5.41
N GLY A 115 3.72 5.73 6.66
CA GLY A 115 3.08 6.23 7.86
C GLY A 115 2.12 5.25 8.52
N ARG A 116 1.58 5.68 9.64
CA ARG A 116 0.57 4.96 10.40
C ARG A 116 -0.80 5.22 9.81
N VAL A 117 -1.53 4.18 9.43
CA VAL A 117 -2.80 4.28 8.69
C VAL A 117 -3.91 3.59 9.45
N ARG A 118 -5.08 4.22 9.53
CA ARG A 118 -6.26 3.55 10.07
C ARG A 118 -6.88 2.65 9.00
N VAL A 119 -7.00 1.38 9.33
CA VAL A 119 -7.72 0.40 8.52
C VAL A 119 -9.12 0.18 9.09
N VAL A 120 -10.09 -0.10 8.22
CA VAL A 120 -11.50 -0.31 8.63
C VAL A 120 -11.59 -1.44 9.64
N GLY A 121 -12.30 -1.24 10.75
CA GLY A 121 -12.52 -2.25 11.80
C GLY A 121 -11.34 -2.45 12.75
N ARG A 122 -10.34 -1.57 12.75
CA ARG A 122 -9.34 -1.44 13.83
C ARG A 122 -9.32 0.00 14.33
N GLU A 123 -9.30 0.18 15.64
CA GLU A 123 -9.14 1.50 16.27
C GLU A 123 -7.66 1.94 16.21
N GLU A 124 -6.76 1.02 16.39
CA GLU A 124 -5.32 1.25 16.31
C GLU A 124 -4.85 1.38 14.87
N GLY A 125 -3.98 2.36 14.62
CA GLY A 125 -3.33 2.52 13.33
C GLY A 125 -2.27 1.42 13.12
N VAL A 126 -2.04 1.06 11.87
CA VAL A 126 -1.01 0.10 11.42
C VAL A 126 0.03 0.86 10.61
N ASP A 127 1.31 0.66 10.94
CA ASP A 127 2.39 1.19 10.13
C ASP A 127 2.56 0.34 8.86
N VAL A 128 2.56 1.01 7.72
CA VAL A 128 2.66 0.37 6.42
C VAL A 128 3.82 0.93 5.60
N TYR A 129 4.36 0.08 4.76
CA TYR A 129 5.55 0.36 3.95
C TYR A 129 5.28 0.01 2.50
N GLU A 130 5.77 0.84 1.60
CA GLU A 130 5.83 0.52 0.17
C GLU A 130 7.12 -0.26 -0.12
N ALA A 131 7.01 -1.34 -0.88
CA ALA A 131 8.17 -2.07 -1.38
C ALA A 131 8.76 -1.34 -2.60
N LEU A 132 9.91 -0.70 -2.43
CA LEU A 132 10.53 0.16 -3.45
C LEU A 132 11.09 -0.62 -4.65
N ASP A 133 11.50 -1.87 -4.43
CA ASP A 133 12.00 -2.75 -5.50
C ASP A 133 10.88 -3.34 -6.38
N ALA A 134 9.61 -3.09 -6.03
CA ALA A 134 8.50 -3.56 -6.83
C ALA A 134 8.56 -2.92 -8.23
N PRO A 135 8.63 -3.71 -9.31
CA PRO A 135 8.61 -3.17 -10.65
C PRO A 135 7.35 -2.37 -10.93
N ALA A 136 7.46 -1.27 -11.67
CA ALA A 136 6.29 -0.57 -12.18
C ALA A 136 5.48 -1.49 -13.09
N THR A 137 4.17 -1.51 -12.93
CA THR A 137 3.27 -2.41 -13.67
C THR A 137 2.69 -1.77 -14.94
N SER A 138 2.92 -0.48 -15.15
CA SER A 138 2.53 0.27 -16.34
C SER A 138 3.33 1.56 -16.48
N THR A 139 3.26 2.19 -17.64
CA THR A 139 3.88 3.51 -17.92
C THR A 139 3.24 4.65 -17.11
N LEU A 140 2.08 4.40 -16.50
CA LEU A 140 1.35 5.39 -15.69
C LEU A 140 1.79 5.45 -14.22
N GLU A 141 2.73 4.60 -13.82
CA GLU A 141 3.28 4.59 -12.45
C GLU A 141 4.57 5.40 -12.38
N THR A 142 4.83 5.97 -11.20
CA THR A 142 6.10 6.64 -10.92
C THR A 142 7.25 5.64 -11.03
N ASP A 143 8.34 6.02 -11.66
CA ASP A 143 9.54 5.20 -11.74
C ASP A 143 10.02 4.81 -10.32
N PRO A 144 10.25 3.52 -10.05
CA PRO A 144 10.79 3.07 -8.76
C PRO A 144 12.08 3.80 -8.35
N LYS A 145 12.95 4.13 -9.29
CA LYS A 145 14.20 4.87 -9.02
C LYS A 145 13.94 6.25 -8.42
N VAL A 146 12.92 6.95 -8.90
CA VAL A 146 12.54 8.26 -8.36
C VAL A 146 12.04 8.13 -6.92
N ARG A 147 11.26 7.08 -6.65
CA ARG A 147 10.78 6.79 -5.28
C ARG A 147 11.94 6.47 -4.32
N TRP A 148 12.96 5.77 -4.81
CA TRP A 148 14.20 5.51 -4.08
C TRP A 148 14.92 6.81 -3.70
N VAL A 149 15.17 7.67 -4.68
CA VAL A 149 15.86 8.95 -4.47
C VAL A 149 15.12 9.85 -3.49
N ASN A 150 13.79 9.86 -3.56
CA ASN A 150 12.94 10.71 -2.74
C ASN A 150 12.51 10.08 -1.40
N ARG A 151 12.98 8.88 -1.08
CA ARG A 151 12.55 8.12 0.10
C ARG A 151 12.70 8.91 1.40
N GLU A 152 13.89 9.37 1.70
CA GLU A 152 14.19 10.07 2.96
C GLU A 152 13.36 11.37 3.12
N ALA A 153 13.24 12.13 2.04
CA ALA A 153 12.43 13.34 2.05
C ALA A 153 10.94 13.02 2.26
N PHE A 154 10.43 11.94 1.64
CA PHE A 154 9.07 11.50 1.85
C PHE A 154 8.82 11.07 3.29
N GLU A 155 9.69 10.24 3.86
CA GLU A 155 9.60 9.77 5.24
C GLU A 155 9.68 10.93 6.25
N MET A 156 10.52 11.94 5.97
CA MET A 156 10.54 13.18 6.76
C MET A 156 9.18 13.89 6.70
N GLY A 157 8.57 13.99 5.53
CA GLY A 157 7.23 14.56 5.39
C GLY A 157 6.18 13.80 6.18
N VAL A 158 6.24 12.46 6.18
CA VAL A 158 5.38 11.59 6.99
C VAL A 158 5.56 11.85 8.48
N GLN A 159 6.80 11.98 8.96
CA GLN A 159 7.10 12.30 10.36
C GLN A 159 6.55 13.67 10.77
N GLN A 160 6.70 14.70 9.92
CA GLN A 160 6.12 16.02 10.18
C GLN A 160 4.59 15.94 10.27
N PHE A 161 3.96 15.20 9.36
CA PHE A 161 2.51 14.96 9.39
C PHE A 161 2.09 14.26 10.68
N ALA A 162 2.74 13.16 11.05
CA ALA A 162 2.44 12.41 12.26
C ALA A 162 2.58 13.27 13.53
N ALA A 163 3.56 14.17 13.55
CA ALA A 163 3.78 15.12 14.64
C ALA A 163 2.79 16.30 14.67
N GLY A 164 1.83 16.37 13.75
CA GLY A 164 0.87 17.48 13.65
C GLY A 164 1.45 18.77 13.06
N ARG A 165 2.69 18.77 12.59
CA ARG A 165 3.35 19.92 12.00
C ARG A 165 2.96 20.08 10.51
N MET A 166 1.71 20.47 10.29
CA MET A 166 1.12 20.47 8.93
C MET A 166 1.81 21.43 7.95
N ASP A 167 2.34 22.55 8.42
CA ASP A 167 3.05 23.49 7.54
C ASP A 167 4.41 22.97 7.10
N ASP A 168 5.12 22.27 7.98
CA ASP A 168 6.38 21.62 7.65
C ASP A 168 6.16 20.45 6.69
N ALA A 169 5.18 19.60 7.00
CA ALA A 169 4.78 18.51 6.12
C ALA A 169 4.38 19.04 4.73
N TYR A 170 3.61 20.13 4.67
CA TYR A 170 3.21 20.74 3.41
C TYR A 170 4.42 21.20 2.58
N ARG A 171 5.42 21.85 3.21
CA ARG A 171 6.63 22.32 2.50
C ARG A 171 7.39 21.14 1.88
N VAL A 172 7.56 20.06 2.64
CA VAL A 172 8.25 18.85 2.16
C VAL A 172 7.50 18.22 1.00
N PHE A 173 6.22 17.91 1.18
CA PHE A 173 5.43 17.25 0.13
C PHE A 173 5.18 18.14 -1.09
N LYS A 174 5.11 19.46 -0.93
CA LYS A 174 5.02 20.39 -2.06
C LYS A 174 6.28 20.36 -2.92
N LYS A 175 7.47 20.30 -2.29
CA LYS A 175 8.73 20.14 -3.01
C LYS A 175 8.76 18.81 -3.77
N LEU A 176 8.45 17.69 -3.11
CA LEU A 176 8.38 16.38 -3.74
C LEU A 176 7.41 16.34 -4.92
N TYR A 177 6.25 16.99 -4.80
CA TYR A 177 5.30 17.11 -5.90
C TYR A 177 5.82 17.95 -7.07
N HIS A 178 6.62 18.97 -6.79
CA HIS A 178 7.26 19.76 -7.85
C HIS A 178 8.29 18.94 -8.62
N ASP A 179 9.07 18.12 -7.88
CA ASP A 179 10.13 17.28 -8.47
C ASP A 179 9.54 16.07 -9.20
N GLU A 180 8.45 15.48 -8.69
CA GLU A 180 7.76 14.31 -9.26
C GLU A 180 6.23 14.40 -9.08
N PRO A 181 5.52 15.05 -10.00
CA PRO A 181 4.07 15.26 -9.88
C PRO A 181 3.23 13.99 -10.10
N THR A 182 3.83 12.87 -10.51
CA THR A 182 3.13 11.60 -10.72
C THR A 182 3.09 10.73 -9.46
N ASP A 183 3.89 11.02 -8.42
CA ASP A 183 3.85 10.25 -7.16
C ASP A 183 2.52 10.44 -6.43
N ARG A 184 1.67 9.42 -6.56
CA ARG A 184 0.31 9.46 -6.00
C ARG A 184 0.29 9.45 -4.48
N ALA A 185 1.31 8.90 -3.83
CA ALA A 185 1.44 8.94 -2.38
C ALA A 185 1.70 10.37 -1.90
N VAL A 186 2.57 11.10 -2.59
CA VAL A 186 2.80 12.53 -2.35
C VAL A 186 1.49 13.32 -2.49
N ILE A 187 0.74 13.05 -3.57
CA ILE A 187 -0.56 13.69 -3.81
C ILE A 187 -1.56 13.36 -2.69
N ALA A 188 -1.59 12.11 -2.21
CA ALA A 188 -2.49 11.69 -1.14
C ALA A 188 -2.19 12.46 0.16
N TYR A 189 -0.92 12.59 0.52
CA TYR A 189 -0.50 13.38 1.68
C TYR A 189 -0.83 14.86 1.53
N LEU A 190 -0.52 15.48 0.39
CA LEU A 190 -0.85 16.89 0.14
C LEU A 190 -2.35 17.17 0.29
N LYS A 191 -3.21 16.32 -0.29
CA LYS A 191 -4.66 16.47 -0.13
C LYS A 191 -5.09 16.42 1.33
N ARG A 192 -4.51 15.51 2.12
CA ARG A 192 -4.84 15.36 3.54
C ARG A 192 -4.32 16.53 4.37
N ILE A 193 -3.10 16.99 4.10
CA ILE A 193 -2.50 18.15 4.77
C ILE A 193 -3.32 19.41 4.48
N ILE A 194 -3.69 19.66 3.22
CA ILE A 194 -4.52 20.81 2.83
C ILE A 194 -5.88 20.75 3.53
N TYR A 195 -6.47 19.58 3.66
CA TYR A 195 -7.71 19.39 4.42
C TYR A 195 -7.55 19.83 5.88
N TYR A 196 -6.52 19.33 6.57
CA TYR A 196 -6.29 19.68 7.98
C TYR A 196 -5.87 21.13 8.20
N ARG A 197 -5.13 21.72 7.28
CA ARG A 197 -4.82 23.17 7.33
C ARG A 197 -6.06 24.05 7.25
N LYS A 198 -7.11 23.59 6.56
CA LYS A 198 -8.39 24.31 6.43
C LYS A 198 -9.35 24.03 7.59
N LYS A 199 -9.39 22.81 8.07
CA LYS A 199 -10.39 22.35 9.06
C LYS A 199 -9.87 22.33 10.48
N GLY A 200 -8.55 22.42 10.69
CA GLY A 200 -7.91 22.12 11.96
C GLY A 200 -7.64 20.63 12.15
N LEU A 201 -6.72 20.33 13.06
CA LEU A 201 -6.45 18.97 13.50
C LEU A 201 -7.50 18.53 14.52
N PRO A 202 -7.82 17.23 14.57
CA PRO A 202 -8.53 16.66 15.71
C PRO A 202 -7.75 16.86 17.02
N ASP A 203 -8.46 16.99 18.12
CA ASP A 203 -7.86 17.05 19.44
C ASP A 203 -8.42 15.89 20.29
N PRO A 204 -7.57 14.96 20.78
CA PRO A 204 -6.13 14.89 20.51
C PRO A 204 -5.79 14.44 19.07
N TRP A 205 -4.66 14.95 18.57
CA TRP A 205 -4.08 14.46 17.30
C TRP A 205 -3.34 13.15 17.53
N ASP A 206 -3.67 12.13 16.76
CA ASP A 206 -3.12 10.77 16.90
C ASP A 206 -2.05 10.41 15.84
N GLY A 207 -1.72 11.34 14.93
CA GLY A 207 -0.72 11.11 13.88
C GLY A 207 -1.15 10.14 12.77
N ILE A 208 -2.37 9.63 12.81
CA ILE A 208 -2.84 8.58 11.90
C ILE A 208 -3.33 9.17 10.57
N PHE A 209 -2.81 8.63 9.47
CA PHE A 209 -3.34 8.93 8.14
C PHE A 209 -4.70 8.21 7.94
N ARG A 210 -5.74 8.99 7.72
CA ARG A 210 -7.08 8.47 7.44
C ARG A 210 -7.39 8.58 5.96
N VAL A 211 -7.63 7.45 5.32
CA VAL A 211 -8.12 7.44 3.94
C VAL A 211 -9.51 8.10 3.91
N ALA A 212 -9.75 8.97 2.92
CA ALA A 212 -11.07 9.56 2.77
C ALA A 212 -12.08 8.46 2.45
N SER A 213 -13.12 8.33 3.29
CA SER A 213 -14.31 7.57 2.92
C SER A 213 -14.96 8.23 1.70
N LYS A 214 -15.41 7.42 0.75
CA LYS A 214 -16.22 7.89 -0.37
C LYS A 214 -17.57 8.39 0.11
#